data_a7327aa3caf947a6bb71aaaca664d457
#
_entry.id   a7327aa3caf947a6bb71aaaca664d457
#
_cell.length_a   1.000
_cell.length_b   1.000
_cell.length_c   1.000
_cell.angle_alpha   90.00
_cell.angle_beta   90.00
_cell.angle_gamma   90.00
#
_symmetry.space_group_name_H-M   'P 1'
#
loop_
_entity.id
_entity.type
_entity.pdbx_description
1 polymer ?
#
loop_
_entity_poly.entity_id
_entity_poly.type
_entity_poly.pdbx_seq_one_letter_code
_entity_poly.pdbx_strand_id
1 'polypeptide(L)'
;MSGPNAFYERLTESLTEIPDPVHGGSGYFSKPSHHLDPNLFDGTHLKPAVRAWILRTLREFFLVTPGFDQWAEVWLAGSGITYQWEADRGNGDLDVLLGVDYAQFTHYNDTYAGLSSEETAKYVNESLRNALWPKTANTQIGDRTYEVTFYWNAAHGVKDITAINPYAAYSLTTDTWTVPPPKLPSDPRSTYPDSYFGAAREDEHQAKRLLDRYRFLSASLTALTKGSPPWMNNAAALRTTIAEATTLFDAIHLGRRTAFSPQGTGYSDFNNFRWQAAKENGTIHTLRQLKEIGATAQQSTDIALYGQVIDDAQTALIKAALWSQK
;
A
#
# COMPACT_ATOMS: atom_id res chain seq x y z
N MET A 1 -6.83 1.31 -36.85
CA MET A 1 -5.41 0.97 -36.59
C MET A 1 -5.40 0.10 -35.33
N SER A 2 -5.31 -1.20 -35.50
CA SER A 2 -5.32 -2.15 -34.37
C SER A 2 -4.01 -2.91 -34.40
N GLY A 3 -3.23 -2.79 -33.31
CA GLY A 3 -1.97 -3.51 -33.20
C GLY A 3 -1.02 -2.83 -32.19
N PRO A 4 0.21 -3.31 -32.07
CA PRO A 4 1.24 -2.77 -31.17
C PRO A 4 1.44 -1.25 -31.23
N ASN A 5 1.17 -0.65 -32.38
CA ASN A 5 1.30 0.79 -32.62
C ASN A 5 0.36 1.62 -31.72
N ALA A 6 -0.87 1.17 -31.48
CA ALA A 6 -1.83 1.90 -30.64
C ALA A 6 -1.33 2.06 -29.18
N PHE A 7 -0.75 0.99 -28.62
CA PHE A 7 -0.18 1.05 -27.26
C PHE A 7 1.02 2.02 -27.20
N TYR A 8 1.92 1.97 -28.16
CA TYR A 8 3.10 2.85 -28.18
C TYR A 8 2.71 4.33 -28.34
N GLU A 9 1.65 4.61 -29.11
CA GLU A 9 1.10 5.96 -29.21
C GLU A 9 0.54 6.45 -27.87
N ARG A 10 -0.25 5.63 -27.18
CA ARG A 10 -0.79 5.94 -25.87
C ARG A 10 0.32 6.06 -24.81
N LEU A 11 1.34 5.21 -24.88
CA LEU A 11 2.49 5.31 -24.01
C LEU A 11 3.19 6.66 -24.16
N THR A 12 3.40 7.12 -25.40
CA THR A 12 4.04 8.43 -25.63
C THR A 12 3.15 9.62 -25.23
N GLU A 13 1.83 9.47 -25.28
CA GLU A 13 0.89 10.47 -24.79
C GLU A 13 0.82 10.53 -23.26
N SER A 14 1.19 9.44 -22.58
CA SER A 14 1.19 9.34 -21.11
C SER A 14 2.53 9.76 -20.47
N LEU A 15 3.53 10.18 -21.27
CA LEU A 15 4.83 10.58 -20.74
C LEU A 15 4.70 11.84 -19.89
N THR A 16 5.30 11.81 -18.72
CA THR A 16 5.42 12.94 -17.80
C THR A 16 6.86 13.11 -17.37
N GLU A 17 7.22 14.30 -16.95
CA GLU A 17 8.50 14.54 -16.31
C GLU A 17 8.49 13.91 -14.92
N ILE A 18 9.47 13.04 -14.65
CA ILE A 18 9.67 12.45 -13.34
C ILE A 18 10.82 13.22 -12.67
N PRO A 19 10.57 13.90 -11.53
CA PRO A 19 11.61 14.61 -10.79
C PRO A 19 12.66 13.66 -10.20
N ASP A 20 13.77 14.20 -9.75
CA ASP A 20 14.76 13.43 -9.00
C ASP A 20 14.16 12.90 -7.69
N PRO A 21 14.61 11.72 -7.24
CA PRO A 21 14.16 11.13 -5.99
C PRO A 21 14.36 12.10 -4.81
N VAL A 22 13.32 12.26 -3.99
CA VAL A 22 13.38 13.04 -2.76
C VAL A 22 13.70 12.10 -1.60
N HIS A 23 14.80 12.38 -0.89
CA HIS A 23 15.20 11.60 0.28
C HIS A 23 14.41 12.01 1.54
N GLY A 24 14.27 11.08 2.49
CA GLY A 24 13.67 11.33 3.80
C GLY A 24 12.18 11.01 3.91
N GLY A 25 11.68 10.06 3.10
CA GLY A 25 10.27 9.63 3.10
C GLY A 25 9.89 8.54 4.11
N SER A 26 10.78 8.12 5.01
CA SER A 26 10.49 7.07 5.99
C SER A 26 10.88 7.47 7.41
N GLY A 27 9.94 7.36 8.34
CA GLY A 27 10.19 7.50 9.77
C GLY A 27 10.88 6.31 10.43
N TYR A 28 11.05 5.21 9.71
CA TYR A 28 11.55 3.93 10.22
C TYR A 28 12.96 4.00 10.83
N PHE A 29 13.82 4.88 10.28
CA PHE A 29 15.18 5.09 10.77
C PHE A 29 15.33 6.30 11.69
N SER A 30 14.23 6.97 12.01
CA SER A 30 14.27 8.14 12.87
C SER A 30 14.44 7.75 14.32
N LYS A 31 15.10 8.65 15.08
CA LYS A 31 15.25 8.49 16.53
C LYS A 31 13.87 8.35 17.17
N PRO A 32 13.63 7.33 18.00
CA PRO A 32 12.36 7.16 18.69
C PRO A 32 12.13 8.27 19.73
N SER A 33 10.88 8.66 19.89
CA SER A 33 10.41 9.52 20.99
C SER A 33 10.46 8.76 22.32
N HIS A 34 10.40 9.49 23.42
CA HIS A 34 10.32 8.91 24.78
C HIS A 34 8.90 8.51 25.18
N HIS A 35 7.90 8.94 24.42
CA HIS A 35 6.47 8.68 24.68
C HIS A 35 5.75 8.37 23.35
N LEU A 36 4.59 7.72 23.47
CA LEU A 36 3.66 7.55 22.36
C LEU A 36 3.02 8.90 22.01
N ASP A 37 2.37 8.98 20.84
CA ASP A 37 1.73 10.20 20.38
C ASP A 37 0.69 10.70 21.40
N PRO A 38 0.90 11.88 22.02
CA PRO A 38 0.02 12.42 23.06
C PRO A 38 -1.35 12.87 22.54
N ASN A 39 -1.52 12.99 21.22
CA ASN A 39 -2.84 13.21 20.63
C ASN A 39 -3.71 11.95 20.70
N LEU A 40 -3.06 10.78 20.59
CA LEU A 40 -3.73 9.48 20.55
C LEU A 40 -3.78 8.78 21.90
N PHE A 41 -2.72 8.92 22.72
CA PHE A 41 -2.53 8.15 23.95
C PHE A 41 -2.42 9.03 25.19
N ASP A 42 -2.93 8.50 26.30
CA ASP A 42 -2.61 8.96 27.65
C ASP A 42 -1.68 7.91 28.28
N GLY A 43 -0.38 8.22 28.31
CA GLY A 43 0.66 7.25 28.64
C GLY A 43 0.71 6.13 27.59
N THR A 44 0.24 4.92 27.96
CA THR A 44 0.16 3.77 27.06
C THR A 44 -1.27 3.37 26.70
N HIS A 45 -2.27 4.10 27.16
CA HIS A 45 -3.69 3.82 26.87
C HIS A 45 -4.21 4.73 25.78
N LEU A 46 -4.89 4.14 24.79
CA LEU A 46 -5.54 4.88 23.71
C LEU A 46 -6.67 5.74 24.30
N LYS A 47 -6.73 7.00 23.90
CA LYS A 47 -7.80 7.91 24.36
C LYS A 47 -9.18 7.39 23.97
N PRO A 48 -10.14 7.34 24.90
CA PRO A 48 -11.48 6.80 24.65
C PRO A 48 -12.20 7.47 23.47
N ALA A 49 -11.98 8.77 23.27
CA ALA A 49 -12.59 9.52 22.17
C ALA A 49 -12.09 9.03 20.79
N VAL A 50 -10.78 8.74 20.67
CA VAL A 50 -10.16 8.20 19.43
C VAL A 50 -10.71 6.82 19.15
N ARG A 51 -10.70 5.95 20.15
CA ARG A 51 -11.25 4.61 20.06
C ARG A 51 -12.72 4.60 19.62
N ALA A 52 -13.53 5.41 20.29
CA ALA A 52 -14.97 5.49 20.00
C ALA A 52 -15.24 6.01 18.57
N TRP A 53 -14.46 6.97 18.11
CA TRP A 53 -14.58 7.53 16.76
C TRP A 53 -14.27 6.46 15.70
N ILE A 54 -13.16 5.72 15.83
CA ILE A 54 -12.78 4.65 14.88
C ILE A 54 -13.85 3.57 14.82
N LEU A 55 -14.27 3.03 15.97
CA LEU A 55 -15.28 1.98 16.04
C LEU A 55 -16.62 2.42 15.46
N ARG A 56 -17.04 3.67 15.73
CA ARG A 56 -18.26 4.23 15.15
C ARG A 56 -18.16 4.33 13.63
N THR A 57 -17.06 4.83 13.09
CA THR A 57 -16.83 4.95 11.65
C THR A 57 -16.96 3.59 10.94
N LEU A 58 -16.40 2.53 11.52
CA LEU A 58 -16.50 1.18 10.98
C LEU A 58 -17.92 0.62 11.09
N ARG A 59 -18.59 0.78 12.25
CA ARG A 59 -19.97 0.31 12.42
C ARG A 59 -20.94 1.01 11.48
N GLU A 60 -20.76 2.29 11.23
CA GLU A 60 -21.52 3.04 10.23
C GLU A 60 -21.30 2.49 8.81
N PHE A 61 -20.07 2.16 8.45
CA PHE A 61 -19.76 1.56 7.16
C PHE A 61 -20.38 0.16 6.99
N PHE A 62 -20.29 -0.67 8.01
CA PHE A 62 -20.83 -2.03 8.01
C PHE A 62 -22.29 -2.13 8.55
N LEU A 63 -23.02 -1.02 8.60
CA LEU A 63 -24.38 -0.98 9.16
C LEU A 63 -25.33 -1.99 8.49
N VAL A 64 -25.18 -2.21 7.20
CA VAL A 64 -25.98 -3.17 6.41
C VAL A 64 -25.41 -4.58 6.40
N THR A 65 -24.28 -4.81 7.08
CA THR A 65 -23.57 -6.09 7.14
C THR A 65 -23.77 -6.68 8.54
N PRO A 66 -24.69 -7.63 8.74
CA PRO A 66 -25.01 -8.12 10.07
C PRO A 66 -23.86 -8.85 10.73
N GLY A 67 -23.88 -8.91 12.05
CA GLY A 67 -22.93 -9.69 12.85
C GLY A 67 -21.54 -9.09 12.98
N PHE A 68 -21.33 -7.79 12.76
CA PHE A 68 -20.00 -7.16 12.79
C PHE A 68 -19.18 -7.56 14.03
N ASP A 69 -19.74 -7.45 15.23
CA ASP A 69 -19.03 -7.77 16.47
C ASP A 69 -18.77 -9.29 16.67
N GLN A 70 -19.40 -10.17 15.89
CA GLN A 70 -19.17 -11.61 15.91
C GLN A 70 -17.99 -12.02 15.01
N TRP A 71 -17.92 -11.43 13.81
CA TRP A 71 -16.92 -11.82 12.81
C TRP A 71 -15.70 -10.89 12.76
N ALA A 72 -15.76 -9.67 13.31
CA ALA A 72 -14.66 -8.70 13.25
C ALA A 72 -13.97 -8.50 14.60
N GLU A 73 -12.67 -8.36 14.55
CA GLU A 73 -11.81 -7.73 15.56
C GLU A 73 -11.16 -6.51 14.93
N VAL A 74 -10.96 -5.45 15.72
CA VAL A 74 -10.42 -4.19 15.19
C VAL A 74 -9.17 -3.79 15.96
N TRP A 75 -8.11 -3.49 15.23
CA TRP A 75 -6.86 -2.96 15.79
C TRP A 75 -6.48 -1.63 15.16
N LEU A 76 -5.96 -0.75 15.98
CA LEU A 76 -5.11 0.32 15.52
C LEU A 76 -3.68 -0.23 15.47
N ALA A 77 -2.98 -0.11 14.34
CA ALA A 77 -1.69 -0.73 14.10
C ALA A 77 -0.73 0.20 13.35
N GLY A 78 0.45 -0.30 13.03
CA GLY A 78 1.41 0.42 12.20
C GLY A 78 2.41 1.27 12.97
N SER A 79 3.15 2.13 12.23
CA SER A 79 4.20 2.98 12.78
C SER A 79 3.68 4.16 13.61
N GLY A 80 2.51 4.69 13.26
CA GLY A 80 1.89 5.84 13.94
C GLY A 80 1.57 5.61 15.41
N ILE A 81 1.48 4.35 15.85
CA ILE A 81 1.26 3.98 17.26
C ILE A 81 2.54 3.47 17.96
N THR A 82 3.72 3.73 17.37
CA THR A 82 5.01 3.40 17.96
C THR A 82 5.71 4.65 18.50
N TYR A 83 6.87 4.47 19.09
CA TYR A 83 7.72 5.58 19.52
C TYR A 83 8.36 6.39 18.38
N GLN A 84 8.12 6.01 17.12
CA GLN A 84 8.60 6.74 15.93
C GLN A 84 7.53 7.64 15.28
N TRP A 85 6.43 7.89 15.95
CA TRP A 85 5.30 8.69 15.47
C TRP A 85 5.67 10.14 15.06
N GLU A 86 6.70 10.74 15.69
CA GLU A 86 7.16 12.11 15.37
C GLU A 86 7.92 12.19 14.04
N ALA A 87 8.33 11.05 13.49
CA ALA A 87 9.17 11.00 12.31
C ALA A 87 8.41 11.33 11.01
N ASP A 88 7.09 11.25 11.04
CA ASP A 88 6.25 11.60 9.91
C ASP A 88 6.22 13.12 9.71
N ARG A 89 6.82 13.57 8.63
CA ARG A 89 6.78 14.96 8.20
C ARG A 89 5.46 15.21 7.47
N GLY A 90 4.45 15.70 8.16
CA GLY A 90 3.12 15.95 7.61
C GLY A 90 2.04 15.27 8.43
N ASN A 91 1.01 14.77 7.77
CA ASN A 91 -0.07 14.04 8.43
C ASN A 91 0.47 12.76 9.08
N GLY A 92 0.02 12.46 10.30
CA GLY A 92 0.28 11.15 10.91
C GLY A 92 -0.42 10.05 10.09
N ASP A 93 0.18 8.85 10.05
CA ASP A 93 -0.37 7.69 9.35
C ASP A 93 -0.92 6.69 10.39
N LEU A 94 -2.22 6.40 10.30
CA LEU A 94 -2.92 5.49 11.21
C LEU A 94 -3.59 4.37 10.43
N ASP A 95 -3.10 3.16 10.62
CA ASP A 95 -3.63 1.94 10.03
C ASP A 95 -4.66 1.29 10.96
N VAL A 96 -5.92 1.23 10.54
CA VAL A 96 -6.98 0.48 11.22
C VAL A 96 -7.17 -0.85 10.51
N LEU A 97 -6.78 -1.94 11.17
CA LEU A 97 -6.87 -3.30 10.62
C LEU A 97 -8.07 -4.04 11.20
N LEU A 98 -8.81 -4.70 10.30
CA LEU A 98 -9.86 -5.66 10.65
C LEU A 98 -9.30 -7.07 10.52
N GLY A 99 -9.23 -7.80 11.63
CA GLY A 99 -9.11 -9.25 11.64
C GLY A 99 -10.51 -9.84 11.50
N VAL A 100 -10.68 -10.79 10.60
CA VAL A 100 -11.98 -11.30 10.25
C VAL A 100 -12.02 -12.82 10.36
N ASP A 101 -12.97 -13.32 11.16
CA ASP A 101 -13.40 -14.71 11.08
C ASP A 101 -14.25 -14.87 9.82
N TYR A 102 -13.61 -15.38 8.76
CA TYR A 102 -14.26 -15.47 7.46
C TYR A 102 -15.47 -16.45 7.46
N ALA A 103 -15.41 -17.52 8.22
CA ALA A 103 -16.52 -18.46 8.33
C ALA A 103 -17.74 -17.80 8.98
N GLN A 104 -17.52 -17.02 10.04
CA GLN A 104 -18.60 -16.25 10.66
C GLN A 104 -19.09 -15.13 9.74
N PHE A 105 -18.18 -14.42 9.05
CA PHE A 105 -18.57 -13.38 8.11
C PHE A 105 -19.49 -13.92 7.03
N THR A 106 -19.15 -15.03 6.36
CA THR A 106 -19.97 -15.62 5.31
C THR A 106 -21.27 -16.21 5.84
N HIS A 107 -21.30 -16.70 7.10
CA HIS A 107 -22.53 -17.14 7.75
C HIS A 107 -23.57 -16.00 7.88
N TYR A 108 -23.12 -14.77 8.15
CA TYR A 108 -24.00 -13.60 8.23
C TYR A 108 -24.22 -12.92 6.88
N ASN A 109 -23.40 -13.22 5.87
CA ASN A 109 -23.36 -12.48 4.61
C ASN A 109 -23.24 -13.44 3.42
N ASP A 110 -24.32 -14.12 3.08
CA ASP A 110 -24.40 -15.14 2.03
C ASP A 110 -23.90 -14.65 0.67
N THR A 111 -24.01 -13.35 0.40
CA THR A 111 -23.52 -12.72 -0.85
C THR A 111 -22.04 -12.99 -1.13
N TYR A 112 -21.24 -13.29 -0.11
CA TYR A 112 -19.82 -13.56 -0.21
C TYR A 112 -19.47 -15.05 -0.12
N ALA A 113 -20.45 -15.94 0.07
CA ALA A 113 -20.19 -17.37 0.30
C ALA A 113 -19.46 -18.09 -0.85
N GLY A 114 -19.54 -17.54 -2.07
CA GLY A 114 -18.85 -18.09 -3.25
C GLY A 114 -17.42 -17.57 -3.47
N LEU A 115 -16.95 -16.64 -2.64
CA LEU A 115 -15.61 -16.04 -2.74
C LEU A 115 -14.67 -16.63 -1.70
N SER A 116 -13.38 -16.64 -1.99
CA SER A 116 -12.34 -16.87 -0.98
C SER A 116 -12.19 -15.65 -0.04
N SER A 117 -11.52 -15.84 1.09
CA SER A 117 -11.23 -14.73 2.01
C SER A 117 -10.39 -13.62 1.35
N GLU A 118 -9.47 -13.98 0.45
CA GLU A 118 -8.63 -13.03 -0.29
C GLU A 118 -9.43 -12.21 -1.30
N GLU A 119 -10.32 -12.86 -2.06
CA GLU A 119 -11.20 -12.19 -3.03
C GLU A 119 -12.17 -11.25 -2.32
N THR A 120 -12.77 -11.70 -1.22
CA THR A 120 -13.64 -10.88 -0.39
C THR A 120 -12.88 -9.67 0.17
N ALA A 121 -11.68 -9.87 0.70
CA ALA A 121 -10.87 -8.78 1.22
C ALA A 121 -10.45 -7.78 0.14
N LYS A 122 -10.14 -8.22 -1.07
CA LYS A 122 -9.86 -7.32 -2.22
C LYS A 122 -11.05 -6.39 -2.48
N TYR A 123 -12.25 -6.96 -2.56
CA TYR A 123 -13.48 -6.20 -2.80
C TYR A 123 -13.84 -5.25 -1.65
N VAL A 124 -13.78 -5.73 -0.41
CA VAL A 124 -14.09 -4.92 0.78
C VAL A 124 -13.06 -3.81 0.96
N ASN A 125 -11.77 -4.06 0.75
CA ASN A 125 -10.72 -3.05 0.83
C ASN A 125 -10.90 -1.94 -0.22
N GLU A 126 -11.32 -2.29 -1.43
CA GLU A 126 -11.67 -1.30 -2.45
C GLU A 126 -12.87 -0.44 -1.99
N SER A 127 -13.89 -1.06 -1.42
CA SER A 127 -15.07 -0.37 -0.90
C SER A 127 -14.73 0.53 0.29
N LEU A 128 -13.92 0.07 1.26
CA LEU A 128 -13.41 0.85 2.38
C LEU A 128 -12.63 2.08 1.89
N ARG A 129 -11.71 1.87 0.96
CA ARG A 129 -10.92 2.96 0.37
C ARG A 129 -11.81 3.98 -0.31
N ASN A 130 -12.75 3.56 -1.15
CA ASN A 130 -13.59 4.47 -1.91
C ASN A 130 -14.61 5.24 -1.04
N ALA A 131 -15.12 4.62 0.02
CA ALA A 131 -16.15 5.21 0.87
C ALA A 131 -15.58 5.99 2.08
N LEU A 132 -14.50 5.50 2.69
CA LEU A 132 -13.96 6.06 3.94
C LEU A 132 -12.77 6.98 3.72
N TRP A 133 -11.79 6.58 2.89
CA TRP A 133 -10.55 7.36 2.73
C TRP A 133 -10.78 8.83 2.35
N PRO A 134 -11.71 9.22 1.46
CA PRO A 134 -11.97 10.64 1.19
C PRO A 134 -12.41 11.46 2.40
N LYS A 135 -12.96 10.79 3.43
CA LYS A 135 -13.45 11.41 4.67
C LYS A 135 -12.41 11.36 5.79
N THR A 136 -11.46 10.43 5.73
CA THR A 136 -10.53 10.12 6.81
C THR A 136 -9.06 10.41 6.48
N ALA A 137 -8.76 10.77 5.23
CA ALA A 137 -7.41 11.15 4.79
C ALA A 137 -6.84 12.40 5.48
N ASN A 138 -7.71 13.23 6.08
CA ASN A 138 -7.33 14.46 6.78
C ASN A 138 -8.11 14.61 8.09
N THR A 139 -8.02 13.60 8.96
CA THR A 139 -8.72 13.58 10.25
C THR A 139 -7.95 14.37 11.28
N GLN A 140 -8.57 15.39 11.86
CA GLN A 140 -7.98 16.15 12.97
C GLN A 140 -8.20 15.44 14.30
N ILE A 141 -7.11 15.09 15.00
CA ILE A 141 -7.12 14.53 16.35
C ILE A 141 -6.15 15.36 17.20
N GLY A 142 -6.68 16.08 18.18
CA GLY A 142 -5.88 17.02 18.95
C GLY A 142 -5.37 18.16 18.07
N ASP A 143 -4.09 18.41 18.12
CA ASP A 143 -3.40 19.46 17.35
C ASP A 143 -2.75 18.93 16.05
N ARG A 144 -2.95 17.65 15.72
CA ARG A 144 -2.34 17.01 14.55
C ARG A 144 -3.39 16.45 13.59
N THR A 145 -3.08 16.50 12.29
CA THR A 145 -3.86 15.85 11.23
C THR A 145 -3.32 14.45 10.97
N TYR A 146 -4.23 13.51 10.72
CA TYR A 146 -3.91 12.11 10.43
C TYR A 146 -4.58 11.66 9.15
N GLU A 147 -3.84 10.89 8.35
CA GLU A 147 -4.42 10.01 7.35
C GLU A 147 -4.81 8.70 8.04
N VAL A 148 -6.11 8.42 8.12
CA VAL A 148 -6.62 7.19 8.74
C VAL A 148 -7.13 6.26 7.68
N THR A 149 -6.46 5.11 7.55
CA THR A 149 -6.78 4.09 6.55
C THR A 149 -7.37 2.86 7.22
N PHE A 150 -8.30 2.21 6.54
CA PHE A 150 -9.01 1.04 7.03
C PHE A 150 -8.76 -0.14 6.10
N TYR A 151 -8.30 -1.26 6.67
CA TYR A 151 -7.95 -2.46 5.93
C TYR A 151 -8.59 -3.70 6.53
N TRP A 152 -9.22 -4.50 5.68
CA TRP A 152 -9.50 -5.89 5.97
C TRP A 152 -8.22 -6.70 5.75
N ASN A 153 -7.74 -7.38 6.78
CA ASN A 153 -6.59 -8.26 6.65
C ASN A 153 -6.98 -9.57 5.96
N ALA A 154 -6.57 -9.68 4.71
CA ALA A 154 -6.88 -10.83 3.86
C ALA A 154 -6.09 -12.10 4.20
N ALA A 155 -4.96 -11.95 4.92
CA ALA A 155 -3.92 -12.96 4.85
C ALA A 155 -4.33 -14.34 5.37
N HIS A 156 -5.33 -14.46 6.27
CA HIS A 156 -5.57 -15.74 6.96
C HIS A 156 -7.03 -16.08 7.24
N GLY A 157 -7.99 -15.21 6.95
CA GLY A 157 -9.39 -15.44 7.27
C GLY A 157 -9.68 -15.64 8.77
N VAL A 158 -8.77 -15.19 9.64
CA VAL A 158 -8.85 -15.32 11.09
C VAL A 158 -8.70 -13.95 11.77
N LYS A 159 -9.25 -13.86 12.97
CA LYS A 159 -9.25 -12.64 13.75
C LYS A 159 -7.87 -12.27 14.34
N ASP A 160 -6.95 -13.21 14.49
CA ASP A 160 -5.69 -13.01 15.20
C ASP A 160 -4.68 -12.16 14.43
N ILE A 161 -4.46 -10.93 14.88
CA ILE A 161 -3.47 -10.03 14.28
C ILE A 161 -2.03 -10.47 14.50
N THR A 162 -1.75 -11.29 15.50
CA THR A 162 -0.37 -11.76 15.76
C THR A 162 0.16 -12.63 14.63
N ALA A 163 -0.74 -13.25 13.86
CA ALA A 163 -0.38 -14.05 12.68
C ALA A 163 0.32 -13.26 11.57
N ILE A 164 0.25 -11.91 11.59
CA ILE A 164 0.89 -11.06 10.57
C ILE A 164 2.09 -10.27 11.10
N ASN A 165 2.53 -10.53 12.33
CA ASN A 165 3.70 -9.88 12.94
C ASN A 165 3.71 -8.35 12.80
N PRO A 166 2.69 -7.60 13.24
CA PRO A 166 2.60 -6.15 13.07
C PRO A 166 3.70 -5.43 13.86
N TYR A 167 4.00 -4.17 13.51
CA TYR A 167 4.93 -3.32 14.27
C TYR A 167 4.49 -3.15 15.72
N ALA A 168 3.21 -2.82 15.87
CA ALA A 168 2.47 -2.68 17.09
C ALA A 168 0.99 -2.86 16.74
N ALA A 169 0.19 -3.31 17.70
CA ALA A 169 -1.24 -3.46 17.53
C ALA A 169 -1.96 -3.22 18.87
N TYR A 170 -2.83 -2.23 18.88
CA TYR A 170 -3.72 -1.92 19.98
C TYR A 170 -5.12 -2.40 19.65
N SER A 171 -5.66 -3.37 20.40
CA SER A 171 -7.03 -3.86 20.19
C SER A 171 -8.05 -2.77 20.58
N LEU A 172 -8.85 -2.35 19.62
CA LEU A 172 -9.98 -1.46 19.85
C LEU A 172 -11.17 -2.19 20.47
N THR A 173 -11.22 -3.51 20.32
CA THR A 173 -12.27 -4.35 20.92
C THR A 173 -12.06 -4.50 22.42
N THR A 174 -10.86 -4.92 22.84
CA THR A 174 -10.55 -5.18 24.26
C THR A 174 -9.92 -3.98 24.99
N ASP A 175 -9.60 -2.89 24.27
CA ASP A 175 -8.97 -1.68 24.80
C ASP A 175 -7.59 -1.92 25.45
N THR A 176 -6.80 -2.81 24.83
CA THR A 176 -5.48 -3.22 25.33
C THR A 176 -4.49 -3.45 24.20
N TRP A 177 -3.20 -3.42 24.52
CA TRP A 177 -2.15 -3.82 23.58
C TRP A 177 -2.20 -5.34 23.34
N THR A 178 -2.38 -5.74 22.08
CA THR A 178 -2.14 -7.12 21.62
C THR A 178 -0.67 -7.31 21.30
N VAL A 179 -0.07 -6.36 20.59
CA VAL A 179 1.37 -6.31 20.31
C VAL A 179 1.88 -4.93 20.74
N PRO A 180 2.63 -4.83 21.83
CA PRO A 180 3.16 -3.55 22.29
C PRO A 180 4.21 -3.01 21.31
N PRO A 181 4.40 -1.67 21.24
CA PRO A 181 5.36 -1.06 20.34
C PRO A 181 6.79 -1.51 20.68
N PRO A 182 7.64 -1.72 19.66
CA PRO A 182 9.01 -2.18 19.87
C PRO A 182 9.85 -1.12 20.59
N LYS A 183 10.72 -1.56 21.50
CA LYS A 183 11.75 -0.71 22.08
C LYS A 183 12.92 -0.62 21.11
N LEU A 184 13.20 0.57 20.63
CA LEU A 184 14.25 0.83 19.66
C LEU A 184 15.43 1.56 20.32
N PRO A 185 16.67 1.36 19.85
CA PRO A 185 17.81 2.17 20.27
C PRO A 185 17.67 3.62 19.76
N SER A 186 18.49 4.52 20.29
CA SER A 186 18.52 5.93 19.86
C SER A 186 18.89 6.10 18.40
N ASP A 187 19.64 5.17 17.83
CA ASP A 187 19.90 5.03 16.40
C ASP A 187 19.38 3.67 15.92
N PRO A 188 18.17 3.60 15.33
CA PRO A 188 17.60 2.36 14.83
C PRO A 188 18.42 1.71 13.70
N ARG A 189 19.22 2.49 12.96
CA ARG A 189 20.09 1.95 11.89
C ARG A 189 21.11 0.96 12.42
N SER A 190 21.59 1.17 13.64
CA SER A 190 22.59 0.30 14.29
C SER A 190 22.11 -1.14 14.56
N THR A 191 20.81 -1.41 14.45
CA THR A 191 20.26 -2.75 14.65
C THR A 191 20.37 -3.66 13.42
N TYR A 192 20.70 -3.10 12.27
CA TYR A 192 20.69 -3.83 10.99
C TYR A 192 22.11 -4.10 10.47
N PRO A 193 22.35 -5.28 9.87
CA PRO A 193 23.64 -5.62 9.30
C PRO A 193 23.95 -4.80 8.03
N ASP A 194 25.22 -4.56 7.75
CA ASP A 194 25.70 -3.81 6.57
C ASP A 194 25.20 -4.40 5.24
N SER A 195 24.97 -5.71 5.19
CA SER A 195 24.43 -6.39 4.01
C SER A 195 23.03 -5.88 3.63
N TYR A 196 22.20 -5.47 4.60
CA TYR A 196 20.88 -4.89 4.33
C TYR A 196 21.01 -3.54 3.64
N PHE A 197 21.92 -2.70 4.11
CA PHE A 197 22.20 -1.41 3.48
C PHE A 197 22.83 -1.58 2.08
N GLY A 198 23.66 -2.63 1.91
CA GLY A 198 24.21 -2.99 0.59
C GLY A 198 23.12 -3.32 -0.43
N ALA A 199 22.16 -4.16 -0.05
CA ALA A 199 21.04 -4.51 -0.91
C ALA A 199 20.13 -3.31 -1.23
N ALA A 200 19.86 -2.45 -0.25
CA ALA A 200 19.07 -1.23 -0.47
C ALA A 200 19.75 -0.25 -1.44
N ARG A 201 21.08 -0.10 -1.36
CA ARG A 201 21.84 0.72 -2.32
C ARG A 201 21.79 0.15 -3.74
N GLU A 202 21.82 -1.18 -3.90
CA GLU A 202 21.68 -1.78 -5.25
C GLU A 202 20.30 -1.50 -5.85
N ASP A 203 19.23 -1.60 -5.07
CA ASP A 203 17.88 -1.21 -5.52
C ASP A 203 17.82 0.27 -5.96
N GLU A 204 18.45 1.17 -5.18
CA GLU A 204 18.53 2.59 -5.49
C GLU A 204 19.28 2.84 -6.81
N HIS A 205 20.44 2.21 -6.99
CA HIS A 205 21.21 2.30 -8.22
C HIS A 205 20.43 1.77 -9.43
N GLN A 206 19.70 0.65 -9.25
CA GLN A 206 18.87 0.10 -10.32
C GLN A 206 17.73 1.05 -10.69
N ALA A 207 17.02 1.58 -9.70
CA ALA A 207 15.93 2.55 -9.94
C ALA A 207 16.43 3.81 -10.64
N LYS A 208 17.61 4.31 -10.25
CA LYS A 208 18.27 5.45 -10.92
C LYS A 208 18.59 5.15 -12.38
N ARG A 209 19.19 4.00 -12.67
CA ARG A 209 19.47 3.58 -14.06
C ARG A 209 18.18 3.52 -14.90
N LEU A 210 17.09 3.02 -14.33
CA LEU A 210 15.78 2.95 -15.01
C LEU A 210 15.22 4.35 -15.27
N LEU A 211 15.32 5.26 -14.30
CA LEU A 211 14.88 6.66 -14.45
C LEU A 211 15.68 7.39 -15.52
N ASP A 212 17.01 7.26 -15.52
CA ASP A 212 17.88 7.90 -16.50
C ASP A 212 17.58 7.37 -17.92
N ARG A 213 17.37 6.06 -18.05
CA ARG A 213 16.98 5.44 -19.32
C ARG A 213 15.59 5.89 -19.79
N TYR A 214 14.62 5.99 -18.87
CA TYR A 214 13.30 6.54 -19.17
C TYR A 214 13.39 7.98 -19.70
N ARG A 215 14.13 8.86 -19.02
CA ARG A 215 14.30 10.26 -19.42
C ARG A 215 14.96 10.37 -20.81
N PHE A 216 16.02 9.60 -21.05
CA PHE A 216 16.69 9.56 -22.34
C PHE A 216 15.74 9.11 -23.46
N LEU A 217 15.00 8.02 -23.27
CA LEU A 217 14.09 7.50 -24.28
C LEU A 217 12.90 8.43 -24.52
N SER A 218 12.35 9.04 -23.48
CA SER A 218 11.27 10.03 -23.58
C SER A 218 11.69 11.24 -24.40
N ALA A 219 12.87 11.81 -24.11
CA ALA A 219 13.42 12.92 -24.88
C ALA A 219 13.69 12.53 -26.33
N SER A 220 14.21 11.32 -26.57
CA SER A 220 14.47 10.83 -27.94
C SER A 220 13.18 10.66 -28.75
N LEU A 221 12.09 10.19 -28.14
CA LEU A 221 10.79 10.00 -28.82
C LEU A 221 10.16 11.30 -29.29
N THR A 222 10.39 12.42 -28.56
CA THR A 222 9.89 13.75 -28.99
C THR A 222 10.63 14.29 -30.19
N ALA A 223 11.88 13.87 -30.42
CA ALA A 223 12.72 14.32 -31.55
C ALA A 223 12.55 13.46 -32.82
N LEU A 224 11.93 12.30 -32.72
CA LEU A 224 11.79 11.35 -33.84
C LEU A 224 10.42 11.46 -34.50
N THR A 225 10.37 11.18 -35.81
CA THR A 225 9.11 11.10 -36.55
C THR A 225 8.27 9.93 -36.04
N LYS A 226 7.05 10.22 -35.52
CA LYS A 226 6.12 9.22 -35.00
C LYS A 226 5.86 8.11 -36.03
N GLY A 227 5.97 6.86 -35.60
CA GLY A 227 5.77 5.69 -36.44
C GLY A 227 6.97 5.29 -37.31
N SER A 228 8.08 6.06 -37.30
CA SER A 228 9.33 5.67 -37.99
C SER A 228 9.98 4.48 -37.28
N PRO A 229 10.81 3.66 -37.98
CA PRO A 229 11.50 2.55 -37.33
C PRO A 229 12.35 2.95 -36.09
N PRO A 230 13.11 4.06 -36.08
CA PRO A 230 13.80 4.51 -34.86
C PRO A 230 12.83 4.87 -33.73
N TRP A 231 11.69 5.53 -34.04
CA TRP A 231 10.68 5.84 -33.04
C TRP A 231 10.07 4.57 -32.43
N MET A 232 9.71 3.58 -33.26
CA MET A 232 9.17 2.31 -32.82
C MET A 232 10.15 1.53 -31.90
N ASN A 233 11.44 1.55 -32.26
CA ASN A 233 12.47 0.92 -31.44
C ASN A 233 12.62 1.59 -30.07
N ASN A 234 12.60 2.92 -30.02
CA ASN A 234 12.66 3.66 -28.77
C ASN A 234 11.39 3.48 -27.91
N ALA A 235 10.21 3.43 -28.51
CA ALA A 235 8.96 3.15 -27.83
C ALA A 235 8.93 1.73 -27.23
N ALA A 236 9.44 0.74 -27.95
CA ALA A 236 9.61 -0.61 -27.43
C ALA A 236 10.61 -0.68 -26.26
N ALA A 237 11.74 0.00 -26.37
CA ALA A 237 12.74 0.10 -25.30
C ALA A 237 12.18 0.81 -24.07
N LEU A 238 11.37 1.85 -24.25
CA LEU A 238 10.68 2.57 -23.17
C LEU A 238 9.69 1.65 -22.43
N ARG A 239 8.86 0.89 -23.18
CA ARG A 239 7.97 -0.11 -22.60
C ARG A 239 8.73 -1.13 -21.75
N THR A 240 9.86 -1.64 -22.24
CA THR A 240 10.71 -2.57 -21.50
C THR A 240 11.24 -1.92 -20.22
N THR A 241 11.71 -0.67 -20.27
CA THR A 241 12.20 0.07 -19.10
C THR A 241 11.12 0.20 -18.03
N ILE A 242 9.88 0.52 -18.42
CA ILE A 242 8.73 0.63 -17.51
C ILE A 242 8.37 -0.75 -16.93
N ALA A 243 8.42 -1.82 -17.72
CA ALA A 243 8.18 -3.18 -17.24
C ALA A 243 9.23 -3.64 -16.22
N GLU A 244 10.51 -3.33 -16.46
CA GLU A 244 11.61 -3.59 -15.50
C GLU A 244 11.38 -2.82 -14.18
N ALA A 245 10.99 -1.54 -14.26
CA ALA A 245 10.68 -0.73 -13.08
C ALA A 245 9.47 -1.29 -12.31
N THR A 246 8.44 -1.72 -13.01
CA THR A 246 7.26 -2.36 -12.41
C THR A 246 7.64 -3.66 -11.70
N THR A 247 8.47 -4.49 -12.32
CA THR A 247 8.96 -5.75 -11.73
C THR A 247 9.75 -5.50 -10.45
N LEU A 248 10.64 -4.50 -10.44
CA LEU A 248 11.41 -4.14 -9.25
C LEU A 248 10.50 -3.60 -8.14
N PHE A 249 9.56 -2.71 -8.47
CA PHE A 249 8.57 -2.22 -7.52
C PHE A 249 7.78 -3.36 -6.88
N ASP A 250 7.25 -4.26 -7.73
CA ASP A 250 6.41 -5.38 -7.27
C ASP A 250 7.21 -6.36 -6.41
N ALA A 251 8.47 -6.61 -6.74
CA ALA A 251 9.35 -7.47 -5.93
C ALA A 251 9.59 -6.88 -4.53
N ILE A 252 9.87 -5.57 -4.42
CA ILE A 252 10.07 -4.90 -3.13
C ILE A 252 8.75 -4.87 -2.35
N HIS A 253 7.63 -4.56 -3.01
CA HIS A 253 6.31 -4.48 -2.39
C HIS A 253 5.79 -5.84 -1.91
N LEU A 254 5.95 -6.88 -2.73
CA LEU A 254 5.59 -8.25 -2.34
C LEU A 254 6.45 -8.74 -1.17
N GLY A 255 7.75 -8.45 -1.21
CA GLY A 255 8.64 -8.74 -0.09
C GLY A 255 8.13 -8.14 1.22
N ARG A 256 7.73 -6.85 1.21
CA ARG A 256 7.13 -6.22 2.39
C ARG A 256 5.89 -6.97 2.88
N ARG A 257 5.00 -7.39 1.98
CA ARG A 257 3.82 -8.18 2.35
C ARG A 257 4.21 -9.51 3.01
N THR A 258 5.26 -10.16 2.51
CA THR A 258 5.80 -11.40 3.10
C THR A 258 6.39 -11.15 4.49
N ALA A 259 7.04 -10.00 4.73
CA ALA A 259 7.54 -9.64 6.05
C ALA A 259 6.44 -9.63 7.14
N PHE A 260 5.22 -9.26 6.75
CA PHE A 260 4.02 -9.22 7.60
C PHE A 260 3.08 -10.41 7.32
N SER A 261 3.64 -11.58 7.18
CA SER A 261 2.93 -12.86 7.04
C SER A 261 3.44 -13.83 8.10
N PRO A 262 2.82 -15.00 8.27
CA PRO A 262 3.30 -16.03 9.21
C PRO A 262 4.75 -16.49 8.97
N GLN A 263 5.27 -16.29 7.76
CA GLN A 263 6.64 -16.65 7.38
C GLN A 263 7.65 -15.52 7.60
N GLY A 264 7.16 -14.30 7.84
CA GLY A 264 7.99 -13.12 8.07
C GLY A 264 8.31 -12.90 9.55
N THR A 265 9.21 -11.96 9.81
CA THR A 265 9.60 -11.55 11.17
C THR A 265 9.11 -10.13 11.52
N GLY A 266 8.22 -9.57 10.68
CA GLY A 266 7.57 -8.29 10.94
C GLY A 266 8.52 -7.10 10.83
N TYR A 267 8.58 -6.29 11.89
CA TYR A 267 9.30 -5.01 11.92
C TYR A 267 10.77 -5.13 11.49
N SER A 268 11.50 -6.12 11.99
CA SER A 268 12.94 -6.31 11.75
C SER A 268 13.25 -7.15 10.50
N ASP A 269 12.25 -7.60 9.77
CA ASP A 269 12.41 -8.40 8.56
C ASP A 269 13.22 -7.65 7.49
N PHE A 270 14.10 -8.38 6.79
CA PHE A 270 14.89 -7.81 5.70
C PHE A 270 14.02 -7.13 4.64
N ASN A 271 12.92 -7.74 4.25
CA ASN A 271 12.04 -7.20 3.22
C ASN A 271 11.30 -5.94 3.69
N ASN A 272 10.98 -5.85 4.98
CA ASN A 272 10.46 -4.61 5.55
C ASN A 272 11.55 -3.53 5.58
N PHE A 273 12.76 -3.85 6.03
CA PHE A 273 13.91 -2.94 5.97
C PHE A 273 14.14 -2.42 4.54
N ARG A 274 14.16 -3.33 3.55
CA ARG A 274 14.32 -3.01 2.12
C ARG A 274 13.28 -2.01 1.62
N TRP A 275 12.00 -2.23 1.97
CA TRP A 275 10.91 -1.31 1.65
C TRP A 275 11.10 0.06 2.29
N GLN A 276 11.47 0.11 3.57
CA GLN A 276 11.64 1.37 4.30
C GLN A 276 12.87 2.16 3.80
N ALA A 277 13.97 1.47 3.51
CA ALA A 277 15.14 2.08 2.90
C ALA A 277 14.82 2.63 1.50
N ALA A 278 14.03 1.89 0.70
CA ALA A 278 13.59 2.33 -0.62
C ALA A 278 12.58 3.50 -0.56
N LYS A 279 11.82 3.65 0.52
CA LYS A 279 11.04 4.88 0.80
C LYS A 279 11.96 6.04 1.15
N GLU A 280 12.92 5.81 2.04
CA GLU A 280 13.84 6.83 2.55
C GLU A 280 14.67 7.48 1.43
N ASN A 281 15.15 6.70 0.48
CA ASN A 281 16.00 7.18 -0.63
C ASN A 281 15.20 7.53 -1.91
N GLY A 282 13.87 7.50 -1.85
CA GLY A 282 12.98 7.87 -2.95
C GLY A 282 12.80 6.80 -4.05
N THR A 283 13.44 5.64 -3.94
CA THR A 283 13.33 4.52 -4.89
C THR A 283 11.87 4.12 -5.14
N ILE A 284 11.07 3.95 -4.08
CA ILE A 284 9.65 3.57 -4.19
C ILE A 284 8.85 4.62 -4.96
N HIS A 285 9.11 5.91 -4.70
CA HIS A 285 8.41 6.99 -5.39
C HIS A 285 8.71 6.95 -6.91
N THR A 286 9.98 6.86 -7.28
CA THR A 286 10.41 6.77 -8.69
C THR A 286 9.81 5.57 -9.41
N LEU A 287 9.93 4.37 -8.82
CA LEU A 287 9.41 3.15 -9.42
C LEU A 287 7.88 3.17 -9.57
N ARG A 288 7.17 3.76 -8.59
CA ARG A 288 5.72 3.94 -8.65
C ARG A 288 5.31 4.85 -9.80
N GLN A 289 5.97 5.99 -9.98
CA GLN A 289 5.69 6.90 -11.09
C GLN A 289 5.88 6.23 -12.45
N LEU A 290 6.98 5.47 -12.63
CA LEU A 290 7.21 4.70 -13.85
C LEU A 290 6.12 3.66 -14.10
N LYS A 291 5.70 2.94 -13.06
CA LYS A 291 4.60 1.96 -13.12
C LYS A 291 3.27 2.62 -13.51
N GLU A 292 2.94 3.78 -12.92
CA GLU A 292 1.71 4.53 -13.20
C GLU A 292 1.63 5.00 -14.65
N ILE A 293 2.75 5.43 -15.25
CA ILE A 293 2.79 5.76 -16.69
C ILE A 293 2.39 4.55 -17.54
N GLY A 294 2.94 3.38 -17.25
CA GLY A 294 2.59 2.14 -17.96
C GLY A 294 1.12 1.75 -17.77
N ALA A 295 0.59 1.88 -16.56
CA ALA A 295 -0.81 1.58 -16.26
C ALA A 295 -1.76 2.55 -16.99
N THR A 296 -1.45 3.85 -17.01
CA THR A 296 -2.23 4.86 -17.73
C THR A 296 -2.25 4.59 -19.24
N ALA A 297 -1.10 4.23 -19.83
CA ALA A 297 -1.02 3.87 -21.24
C ALA A 297 -1.86 2.63 -21.57
N GLN A 298 -1.84 1.62 -20.69
CA GLN A 298 -2.66 0.41 -20.86
C GLN A 298 -4.14 0.72 -20.77
N GLN A 299 -4.57 1.45 -19.75
CA GLN A 299 -5.97 1.86 -19.58
C GLN A 299 -6.49 2.66 -20.78
N SER A 300 -5.69 3.63 -21.26
CA SER A 300 -6.04 4.43 -22.45
C SER A 300 -6.15 3.56 -23.71
N THR A 301 -5.31 2.53 -23.81
CA THR A 301 -5.36 1.57 -24.92
C THR A 301 -6.61 0.70 -24.83
N ASP A 302 -6.96 0.21 -23.66
CA ASP A 302 -8.14 -0.61 -23.42
C ASP A 302 -9.42 0.17 -23.76
N ILE A 303 -9.51 1.42 -23.31
CA ILE A 303 -10.65 2.31 -23.63
C ILE A 303 -10.74 2.52 -25.14
N ALA A 304 -9.62 2.75 -25.83
CA ALA A 304 -9.63 2.99 -27.28
C ALA A 304 -10.01 1.75 -28.10
N LEU A 305 -9.66 0.56 -27.63
CA LEU A 305 -9.92 -0.71 -28.33
C LEU A 305 -11.28 -1.32 -27.96
N TYR A 306 -11.70 -1.21 -26.72
CA TYR A 306 -12.83 -1.95 -26.15
C TYR A 306 -13.92 -1.05 -25.57
N GLY A 307 -13.72 0.27 -25.56
CA GLY A 307 -14.67 1.25 -25.00
C GLY A 307 -14.70 1.31 -23.47
N GLN A 308 -13.88 0.50 -22.79
CA GLN A 308 -13.78 0.44 -21.34
C GLN A 308 -12.41 -0.07 -20.90
N VAL A 309 -12.06 0.20 -19.65
CA VAL A 309 -10.90 -0.44 -19.00
C VAL A 309 -11.20 -1.93 -18.81
N ILE A 310 -10.26 -2.78 -19.18
CA ILE A 310 -10.38 -4.23 -18.97
C ILE A 310 -9.92 -4.55 -17.54
N ASP A 311 -10.85 -5.08 -16.75
CA ASP A 311 -10.54 -5.61 -15.44
C ASP A 311 -9.54 -6.78 -15.54
N ASP A 312 -8.64 -6.92 -14.57
CA ASP A 312 -7.88 -8.15 -14.44
C ASP A 312 -8.83 -9.35 -14.20
N ALA A 313 -8.37 -10.55 -14.56
CA ALA A 313 -9.22 -11.75 -14.53
C ALA A 313 -9.84 -12.00 -13.14
N GLN A 314 -9.09 -11.74 -12.05
CA GLN A 314 -9.57 -11.91 -10.70
C GLN A 314 -10.68 -10.90 -10.35
N THR A 315 -10.50 -9.62 -10.69
CA THR A 315 -11.53 -8.58 -10.49
C THR A 315 -12.79 -8.89 -11.29
N ALA A 316 -12.65 -9.35 -12.54
CA ALA A 316 -13.79 -9.73 -13.37
C ALA A 316 -14.57 -10.92 -12.76
N LEU A 317 -13.87 -11.94 -12.24
CA LEU A 317 -14.49 -13.10 -11.57
C LEU A 317 -15.23 -12.70 -10.30
N ILE A 318 -14.64 -11.84 -9.45
CA ILE A 318 -15.29 -11.32 -8.24
C ILE A 318 -16.57 -10.58 -8.59
N LYS A 319 -16.52 -9.68 -9.57
CA LYS A 319 -17.70 -8.93 -10.04
C LYS A 319 -18.78 -9.86 -10.57
N ALA A 320 -18.41 -10.88 -11.36
CA ALA A 320 -19.34 -11.86 -11.89
C ALA A 320 -19.99 -12.70 -10.77
N ALA A 321 -19.21 -13.15 -9.78
CA ALA A 321 -19.73 -13.91 -8.65
C ALA A 321 -20.74 -13.10 -7.83
N LEU A 322 -20.42 -11.83 -7.52
CA LEU A 322 -21.32 -10.93 -6.80
C LEU A 322 -22.58 -10.56 -7.60
N TRP A 323 -22.48 -10.48 -8.93
CA TRP A 323 -23.63 -10.19 -9.81
C TRP A 323 -24.59 -11.37 -9.90
N SER A 324 -24.09 -12.60 -9.95
CA SER A 324 -24.90 -13.81 -10.10
C SER A 324 -25.76 -14.14 -8.87
N GLN A 325 -25.53 -13.46 -7.74
CA GLN A 325 -26.28 -13.65 -6.48
C GLN A 325 -27.38 -12.61 -6.25
N LYS A 326 -27.55 -11.64 -7.17
CA LYS A 326 -28.68 -10.69 -7.18
C LYS A 326 -29.87 -11.22 -7.97
#